data_d7ca48b912059b89fffc4d09c0d8e6bb
#
_entry.id   d7ca48b912059b89fffc4d09c0d8e6bb
#
_cell.length_a   1.000
_cell.length_b   1.000
_cell.length_c   1.000
_cell.angle_alpha   90.00
_cell.angle_beta   90.00
_cell.angle_gamma   90.00
#
_symmetry.space_group_name_H-M   'P 1'
#
loop_
_entity.id
_entity.type
_entity.pdbx_description
1 polymer ?
#
loop_
_entity_poly.entity_id
_entity_poly.type
_entity_poly.pdbx_seq_one_letter_code
_entity_poly.pdbx_strand_id
1 'polypeptide(L)'
;MEQTYQLTIPALFRRAVEKFGSYNAMALVGEKPLTYNEVNQQINGLMRFLEDLDIQPGDKVAILSTNLPNWGIAYFAITFMGAVAVPLLPDFLPSEIENILNHSEAKAIFISEKLSSKIQNVKTDFLKYQIGMEDFRLITDLTDSPVYSATNVCRKSYTVDEENLAAIIYTSGTTGSSKGVMLSHKNICFVAENAQCVRIVHEKDRFLSILPMSHTYENTLGFVMPLTKGTCVYYLGKQPTPSVLLPALLEVKPTMMFAVPLIIEKIYRNRILPAFTKKWPIRQLYKVPFIRKKLHEIAGKKLMKTFGGEIDFFGIGGAKLDKTVEQFLIEAKFPYSIGYGLTETAPLLAGMKVFESRLQSTGPAITGVELKINNPDPKTGEGEIWAKGPNVMKGYYKEPEITANVITPDGWFKTGDLGKFGKDQYLYIRGRLKNIIIGASGENIYPEEIESVINNYPDVVESLVVQQKGKLVALVLLNMDELQTKYSELVEKGSKQAEQKLNEVLKEIQNYINQNVNKFSQVQMIQIQTEPFEKTATQKIKRFLYS
;
A
#
# COMPACT_ATOMS: atom_id res chain seq x y z
N MET A 1 -34.11 -4.80 15.39
CA MET A 1 -33.52 -3.46 15.48
C MET A 1 -32.02 -3.61 15.35
N GLU A 2 -31.44 -3.27 14.20
CA GLU A 2 -29.98 -3.14 14.09
C GLU A 2 -29.56 -2.01 15.02
N GLN A 3 -28.79 -2.36 16.06
CA GLN A 3 -28.16 -1.35 16.90
C GLN A 3 -27.24 -0.53 16.02
N THR A 4 -27.59 0.73 15.76
CA THR A 4 -26.72 1.71 15.10
C THR A 4 -25.52 1.97 16.01
N TYR A 5 -24.43 1.29 15.77
CA TYR A 5 -23.19 1.50 16.51
C TYR A 5 -22.49 2.75 15.96
N GLN A 6 -21.91 3.53 16.86
CA GLN A 6 -21.05 4.65 16.46
C GLN A 6 -19.85 4.13 15.67
N LEU A 7 -19.59 4.74 14.50
CA LEU A 7 -18.42 4.42 13.67
C LEU A 7 -17.16 5.10 14.20
N THR A 8 -16.79 4.77 15.45
CA THR A 8 -15.53 5.20 16.06
C THR A 8 -14.62 4.01 16.34
N ILE A 9 -13.32 4.22 16.21
CA ILE A 9 -12.31 3.17 16.46
C ILE A 9 -12.46 2.61 17.89
N PRO A 10 -12.59 3.45 18.95
CA PRO A 10 -12.82 2.92 20.30
C PRO A 10 -14.10 2.11 20.43
N ALA A 11 -15.22 2.52 19.82
CA ALA A 11 -16.47 1.76 19.92
C ALA A 11 -16.35 0.38 19.25
N LEU A 12 -15.78 0.32 18.04
CA LEU A 12 -15.61 -0.94 17.32
C LEU A 12 -14.65 -1.89 18.03
N PHE A 13 -13.53 -1.38 18.57
CA PHE A 13 -12.56 -2.23 19.28
C PHE A 13 -13.09 -2.71 20.64
N ARG A 14 -13.79 -1.86 21.42
CA ARG A 14 -14.41 -2.29 22.68
C ARG A 14 -15.41 -3.42 22.45
N ARG A 15 -16.24 -3.33 21.42
CA ARG A 15 -17.14 -4.43 21.01
C ARG A 15 -16.37 -5.71 20.70
N ALA A 16 -15.21 -5.61 20.04
CA ALA A 16 -14.36 -6.78 19.79
C ALA A 16 -13.78 -7.36 21.09
N VAL A 17 -13.36 -6.53 22.04
CA VAL A 17 -12.90 -6.97 23.36
C VAL A 17 -14.01 -7.69 24.14
N GLU A 18 -15.22 -7.12 24.16
CA GLU A 18 -16.38 -7.72 24.81
C GLU A 18 -16.70 -9.12 24.24
N LYS A 19 -16.60 -9.27 22.93
CA LYS A 19 -16.94 -10.52 22.25
C LYS A 19 -15.80 -11.53 22.22
N PHE A 20 -14.55 -11.08 22.09
CA PHE A 20 -13.38 -11.90 21.80
C PHE A 20 -12.25 -11.74 22.83
N GLY A 21 -12.53 -11.26 24.05
CA GLY A 21 -11.53 -10.86 25.04
C GLY A 21 -10.41 -11.87 25.30
N SER A 22 -10.71 -13.17 25.32
CA SER A 22 -9.72 -14.25 25.51
C SER A 22 -9.04 -14.74 24.22
N TYR A 23 -9.45 -14.24 23.05
CA TYR A 23 -8.85 -14.64 21.76
C TYR A 23 -7.53 -13.91 21.53
N ASN A 24 -6.67 -14.52 20.73
CA ASN A 24 -5.44 -13.88 20.28
C ASN A 24 -5.74 -12.68 19.39
N ALA A 25 -5.08 -11.54 19.64
CA ALA A 25 -5.27 -10.30 18.92
C ALA A 25 -4.04 -9.88 18.09
N MET A 26 -2.86 -9.86 18.71
CA MET A 26 -1.65 -9.34 18.08
C MET A 26 -0.41 -10.13 18.50
N ALA A 27 0.53 -10.34 17.56
CA ALA A 27 1.85 -10.90 17.85
C ALA A 27 2.91 -10.40 16.88
N LEU A 28 4.17 -10.40 17.27
CA LEU A 28 5.27 -10.57 16.31
C LEU A 28 5.32 -12.04 15.87
N VAL A 29 5.70 -12.27 14.61
CA VAL A 29 5.96 -13.64 14.13
C VAL A 29 7.05 -14.28 14.99
N GLY A 30 6.79 -15.49 15.49
CA GLY A 30 7.68 -16.20 16.42
C GLY A 30 7.43 -15.92 17.91
N GLU A 31 6.53 -15.01 18.25
CA GLU A 31 6.20 -14.68 19.64
C GLU A 31 4.79 -15.12 20.03
N LYS A 32 4.57 -15.25 21.35
CA LYS A 32 3.24 -15.56 21.89
C LYS A 32 2.30 -14.38 21.64
N PRO A 33 1.12 -14.61 21.05
CA PRO A 33 0.13 -13.54 20.85
C PRO A 33 -0.39 -12.97 22.17
N LEU A 34 -0.60 -11.66 22.18
CA LEU A 34 -1.41 -10.96 23.17
C LEU A 34 -2.89 -11.25 22.90
N THR A 35 -3.68 -11.46 23.94
CA THR A 35 -5.14 -11.54 23.85
C THR A 35 -5.76 -10.14 23.68
N TYR A 36 -7.03 -10.09 23.25
CA TYR A 36 -7.78 -8.83 23.18
C TYR A 36 -7.87 -8.12 24.53
N ASN A 37 -8.04 -8.88 25.64
CA ASN A 37 -8.04 -8.32 27.00
C ASN A 37 -6.68 -7.72 27.35
N GLU A 38 -5.57 -8.38 27.06
CA GLU A 38 -4.22 -7.88 27.32
C GLU A 38 -3.92 -6.63 26.48
N VAL A 39 -4.31 -6.61 25.20
CA VAL A 39 -4.19 -5.43 24.34
C VAL A 39 -5.01 -4.27 24.91
N ASN A 40 -6.26 -4.48 25.30
CA ASN A 40 -7.11 -3.46 25.90
C ASN A 40 -6.53 -2.93 27.23
N GLN A 41 -5.94 -3.79 28.04
CA GLN A 41 -5.26 -3.40 29.27
C GLN A 41 -4.06 -2.50 28.96
N GLN A 42 -3.23 -2.86 28.00
CA GLN A 42 -2.07 -2.05 27.59
C GLN A 42 -2.49 -0.69 26.98
N ILE A 43 -3.58 -0.66 26.20
CA ILE A 43 -4.15 0.60 25.69
C ILE A 43 -4.55 1.51 26.85
N ASN A 44 -5.26 1.01 27.86
CA ASN A 44 -5.68 1.82 29.02
C ASN A 44 -4.46 2.32 29.81
N GLY A 45 -3.45 1.48 30.02
CA GLY A 45 -2.19 1.89 30.65
C GLY A 45 -1.47 2.99 29.89
N LEU A 46 -1.47 2.89 28.54
CA LEU A 46 -0.82 3.89 27.69
C LEU A 46 -1.62 5.19 27.62
N MET A 47 -2.95 5.13 27.60
CA MET A 47 -3.80 6.32 27.73
C MET A 47 -3.50 7.06 29.05
N ARG A 48 -3.33 6.33 30.15
CA ARG A 48 -2.96 6.90 31.44
C ARG A 48 -1.60 7.60 31.37
N PHE A 49 -0.60 6.96 30.77
CA PHE A 49 0.72 7.53 30.57
C PHE A 49 0.68 8.82 29.72
N LEU A 50 -0.11 8.83 28.65
CA LEU A 50 -0.31 10.01 27.82
C LEU A 50 -1.07 11.14 28.57
N GLU A 51 -2.01 10.80 29.48
CA GLU A 51 -2.63 11.79 30.38
C GLU A 51 -1.60 12.47 31.28
N ASP A 52 -0.66 11.69 31.84
CA ASP A 52 0.40 12.22 32.70
C ASP A 52 1.38 13.11 31.93
N LEU A 53 1.50 12.95 30.62
CA LEU A 53 2.21 13.84 29.68
C LEU A 53 1.35 14.99 29.17
N ASP A 54 0.15 15.21 29.73
CA ASP A 54 -0.78 16.27 29.33
C ASP A 54 -1.14 16.25 27.84
N ILE A 55 -1.25 15.06 27.25
CA ILE A 55 -1.83 14.91 25.91
C ILE A 55 -3.35 15.03 26.03
N GLN A 56 -3.93 15.93 25.23
CA GLN A 56 -5.36 16.26 25.24
C GLN A 56 -6.04 15.83 23.93
N PRO A 57 -7.39 15.70 23.91
CA PRO A 57 -8.13 15.54 22.66
C PRO A 57 -7.76 16.62 21.63
N GLY A 58 -7.53 16.21 20.40
CA GLY A 58 -7.10 17.08 19.29
C GLY A 58 -5.59 17.32 19.19
N ASP A 59 -4.79 16.99 20.22
CA ASP A 59 -3.32 17.00 20.11
C ASP A 59 -2.87 15.96 19.08
N LYS A 60 -1.81 16.30 18.33
CA LYS A 60 -1.23 15.39 17.34
C LYS A 60 -0.08 14.62 17.98
N VAL A 61 -0.09 13.31 17.80
CA VAL A 61 0.93 12.40 18.28
C VAL A 61 1.48 11.58 17.11
N ALA A 62 2.75 11.76 16.82
CA ALA A 62 3.42 11.07 15.71
C ALA A 62 3.80 9.64 16.08
N ILE A 63 3.84 8.76 15.07
CA ILE A 63 4.31 7.37 15.21
C ILE A 63 5.31 7.09 14.10
N LEU A 64 6.58 6.90 14.45
CA LEU A 64 7.68 6.54 13.55
C LEU A 64 8.28 5.20 13.95
N SER A 65 7.75 4.11 13.41
CA SER A 65 8.20 2.76 13.75
C SER A 65 7.92 1.77 12.63
N THR A 66 8.62 0.65 12.64
CA THR A 66 8.23 -0.55 11.89
C THR A 66 6.98 -1.20 12.52
N ASN A 67 6.39 -2.17 11.81
CA ASN A 67 5.19 -2.87 12.32
C ASN A 67 5.51 -3.68 13.57
N LEU A 68 4.84 -3.36 14.66
CA LEU A 68 4.94 -4.03 15.98
C LEU A 68 3.55 -4.05 16.63
N PRO A 69 3.24 -4.97 17.56
CA PRO A 69 2.04 -4.87 18.40
C PRO A 69 1.92 -3.52 19.11
N ASN A 70 3.01 -3.00 19.63
CA ASN A 70 3.07 -1.71 20.33
C ASN A 70 2.68 -0.53 19.42
N TRP A 71 2.93 -0.61 18.11
CA TRP A 71 2.46 0.39 17.15
C TRP A 71 0.92 0.48 17.17
N GLY A 72 0.27 -0.68 17.16
CA GLY A 72 -1.19 -0.77 17.22
C GLY A 72 -1.75 -0.27 18.55
N ILE A 73 -1.10 -0.62 19.67
CA ILE A 73 -1.47 -0.16 21.01
C ILE A 73 -1.34 1.36 21.12
N ALA A 74 -0.24 1.94 20.61
CA ALA A 74 -0.04 3.39 20.57
C ALA A 74 -1.11 4.09 19.73
N TYR A 75 -1.40 3.58 18.53
CA TYR A 75 -2.42 4.14 17.65
C TYR A 75 -3.81 4.13 18.29
N PHE A 76 -4.18 3.02 18.95
CA PHE A 76 -5.45 2.94 19.67
C PHE A 76 -5.48 3.86 20.89
N ALA A 77 -4.41 3.91 21.69
CA ALA A 77 -4.37 4.81 22.85
C ALA A 77 -4.56 6.29 22.44
N ILE A 78 -3.87 6.73 21.38
CA ILE A 78 -4.00 8.08 20.83
C ILE A 78 -5.44 8.34 20.39
N THR A 79 -6.00 7.47 19.55
CA THR A 79 -7.33 7.66 18.97
C THR A 79 -8.45 7.49 19.99
N PHE A 80 -8.26 6.68 21.05
CA PHE A 80 -9.25 6.50 22.14
C PHE A 80 -9.35 7.71 23.03
N MET A 81 -8.28 8.49 23.16
CA MET A 81 -8.28 9.78 23.88
C MET A 81 -8.88 10.92 23.05
N GLY A 82 -9.22 10.68 21.78
CA GLY A 82 -9.61 11.74 20.84
C GLY A 82 -8.43 12.61 20.39
N ALA A 83 -7.19 12.21 20.66
CA ALA A 83 -5.99 12.75 20.04
C ALA A 83 -5.85 12.22 18.60
N VAL A 84 -5.04 12.89 17.80
CA VAL A 84 -4.91 12.61 16.37
C VAL A 84 -3.58 11.91 16.10
N ALA A 85 -3.63 10.70 15.56
CA ALA A 85 -2.42 9.97 15.16
C ALA A 85 -1.82 10.59 13.88
N VAL A 86 -0.48 10.73 13.87
CA VAL A 86 0.29 11.13 12.69
C VAL A 86 1.27 10.00 12.34
N PRO A 87 0.82 8.97 11.63
CA PRO A 87 1.68 7.87 11.22
C PRO A 87 2.71 8.32 10.19
N LEU A 88 3.99 8.06 10.47
CA LEU A 88 5.12 8.38 9.61
C LEU A 88 5.67 7.10 8.96
N LEU A 89 5.91 7.16 7.66
CA LEU A 89 6.55 6.03 6.96
C LEU A 89 8.00 5.88 7.44
N PRO A 90 8.45 4.64 7.75
CA PRO A 90 9.84 4.38 8.13
C PRO A 90 10.86 4.86 7.09
N ASP A 91 10.46 4.92 5.82
CA ASP A 91 11.30 5.31 4.68
C ASP A 91 11.39 6.83 4.47
N PHE A 92 10.64 7.66 5.22
CA PHE A 92 10.78 9.12 5.14
C PHE A 92 12.21 9.56 5.50
N LEU A 93 12.68 10.57 4.76
CA LEU A 93 13.96 11.22 5.05
C LEU A 93 13.84 12.11 6.30
N PRO A 94 14.94 12.39 7.02
CA PRO A 94 14.93 13.29 8.16
C PRO A 94 14.27 14.66 7.88
N SER A 95 14.54 15.24 6.71
CA SER A 95 13.91 16.50 6.29
C SER A 95 12.40 16.40 6.06
N GLU A 96 11.92 15.27 5.55
CA GLU A 96 10.48 15.03 5.39
C GLU A 96 9.82 14.86 6.76
N ILE A 97 10.47 14.15 7.69
CA ILE A 97 9.99 13.97 9.06
C ILE A 97 9.92 15.33 9.77
N GLU A 98 10.96 16.17 9.67
CA GLU A 98 10.98 17.52 10.22
C GLU A 98 9.82 18.38 9.70
N ASN A 99 9.62 18.39 8.40
CA ASN A 99 8.51 19.11 7.77
C ASN A 99 7.15 18.62 8.25
N ILE A 100 6.97 17.30 8.40
CA ILE A 100 5.70 16.73 8.86
C ILE A 100 5.46 17.06 10.34
N LEU A 101 6.46 16.92 11.21
CA LEU A 101 6.33 17.24 12.64
C LEU A 101 5.99 18.72 12.87
N ASN A 102 6.62 19.62 12.12
CA ASN A 102 6.33 21.05 12.18
C ASN A 102 4.94 21.37 11.58
N HIS A 103 4.59 20.84 10.41
CA HIS A 103 3.31 21.09 9.78
C HIS A 103 2.14 20.54 10.60
N SER A 104 2.28 19.33 11.15
CA SER A 104 1.27 18.71 12.01
C SER A 104 1.20 19.29 13.41
N GLU A 105 2.25 20.01 13.87
CA GLU A 105 2.39 20.48 15.25
C GLU A 105 2.32 19.32 16.25
N ALA A 106 3.02 18.22 15.93
CA ALA A 106 3.00 17.04 16.77
C ALA A 106 3.64 17.30 18.15
N LYS A 107 2.87 17.07 19.22
CA LYS A 107 3.29 17.30 20.61
C LYS A 107 4.15 16.17 21.16
N ALA A 108 3.94 14.95 20.68
CA ALA A 108 4.70 13.77 21.07
C ALA A 108 5.00 12.89 19.86
N ILE A 109 6.03 12.04 19.98
CA ILE A 109 6.36 11.01 19.00
C ILE A 109 6.67 9.69 19.69
N PHE A 110 6.04 8.62 19.22
CA PHE A 110 6.47 7.26 19.47
C PHE A 110 7.50 6.88 18.42
N ILE A 111 8.67 6.43 18.84
CA ILE A 111 9.77 6.13 17.93
C ILE A 111 10.45 4.81 18.26
N SER A 112 10.66 3.95 17.25
CA SER A 112 11.46 2.74 17.44
C SER A 112 12.95 3.07 17.49
N GLU A 113 13.71 2.30 18.30
CA GLU A 113 15.14 2.48 18.49
C GLU A 113 15.90 2.52 17.15
N LYS A 114 15.53 1.64 16.21
CA LYS A 114 16.15 1.56 14.87
C LYS A 114 16.00 2.83 14.03
N LEU A 115 15.00 3.65 14.30
CA LEU A 115 14.71 4.86 13.55
C LEU A 115 15.06 6.15 14.31
N SER A 116 15.52 6.04 15.56
CA SER A 116 15.83 7.17 16.43
C SER A 116 16.82 8.16 15.82
N SER A 117 17.79 7.67 15.05
CA SER A 117 18.77 8.52 14.35
C SER A 117 18.12 9.49 13.36
N LYS A 118 16.91 9.19 12.84
CA LYS A 118 16.21 10.05 11.88
C LYS A 118 15.67 11.34 12.48
N ILE A 119 15.51 11.40 13.81
CA ILE A 119 14.99 12.59 14.49
C ILE A 119 16.03 13.32 15.35
N GLN A 120 17.25 12.83 15.46
CA GLN A 120 18.30 13.43 16.31
C GLN A 120 18.59 14.91 15.99
N ASN A 121 18.48 15.29 14.72
CA ASN A 121 18.77 16.64 14.25
C ASN A 121 17.51 17.39 13.77
N VAL A 122 16.32 16.86 14.04
CA VAL A 122 15.04 17.48 13.67
C VAL A 122 14.80 18.70 14.55
N LYS A 123 14.52 19.84 13.91
CA LYS A 123 14.22 21.10 14.57
C LYS A 123 12.72 21.35 14.57
N THR A 124 12.12 21.34 15.75
CA THR A 124 10.70 21.62 15.93
C THR A 124 10.43 22.22 17.31
N ASP A 125 9.59 23.24 17.36
CA ASP A 125 9.17 23.89 18.61
C ASP A 125 7.96 23.20 19.25
N PHE A 126 7.33 22.26 18.53
CA PHE A 126 6.08 21.61 18.94
C PHE A 126 6.33 20.31 19.72
N LEU A 127 7.37 19.55 19.34
CA LEU A 127 7.65 18.23 19.90
C LEU A 127 8.20 18.33 21.33
N LYS A 128 7.37 17.99 22.30
CA LYS A 128 7.73 18.01 23.72
C LYS A 128 8.22 16.67 24.23
N TYR A 129 7.69 15.57 23.68
CA TYR A 129 7.91 14.23 24.22
C TYR A 129 8.35 13.24 23.14
N GLN A 130 9.41 12.49 23.44
CA GLN A 130 9.86 11.34 22.67
C GLN A 130 9.67 10.09 23.51
N ILE A 131 8.98 9.09 22.97
CA ILE A 131 8.58 7.87 23.66
C ILE A 131 9.10 6.68 22.86
N GLY A 132 9.81 5.75 23.52
CA GLY A 132 10.28 4.50 22.93
C GLY A 132 9.11 3.62 22.51
N MET A 133 9.15 3.10 21.29
CA MET A 133 8.08 2.25 20.77
C MET A 133 8.10 0.85 21.40
N GLU A 134 9.26 0.36 21.75
CA GLU A 134 9.47 -1.01 22.21
C GLU A 134 8.94 -1.24 23.64
N ASP A 135 9.02 -0.23 24.50
CA ASP A 135 8.71 -0.33 25.93
C ASP A 135 7.86 0.83 26.49
N PHE A 136 7.49 1.78 25.64
CA PHE A 136 6.79 3.02 25.99
C PHE A 136 7.52 3.89 27.04
N ARG A 137 8.84 3.72 27.16
CA ARG A 137 9.66 4.55 28.04
C ARG A 137 9.78 5.96 27.48
N LEU A 138 9.63 6.95 28.34
CA LEU A 138 9.92 8.33 27.99
C LEU A 138 11.44 8.48 27.74
N ILE A 139 11.79 8.97 26.55
CA ILE A 139 13.19 9.25 26.15
C ILE A 139 13.56 10.69 26.53
N THR A 140 12.61 11.60 26.44
CA THR A 140 12.77 13.00 26.84
C THR A 140 13.09 13.07 28.34
N ASP A 141 14.18 13.76 28.70
CA ASP A 141 14.58 13.92 30.08
C ASP A 141 13.71 14.97 30.77
N LEU A 142 12.95 14.55 31.77
CA LEU A 142 12.07 15.41 32.56
C LEU A 142 12.30 15.15 34.06
N THR A 143 12.21 16.20 34.86
CA THR A 143 12.07 16.05 36.31
C THR A 143 10.75 15.34 36.62
N ASP A 144 10.76 14.30 37.45
CA ASP A 144 9.57 13.49 37.79
C ASP A 144 8.88 12.83 36.55
N SER A 145 9.67 12.25 35.67
CA SER A 145 9.18 11.57 34.46
C SER A 145 8.11 10.51 34.79
N PRO A 146 6.93 10.56 34.15
CA PRO A 146 5.94 9.51 34.30
C PRO A 146 6.45 8.20 33.75
N VAL A 147 6.04 7.08 34.37
CA VAL A 147 6.44 5.73 33.98
C VAL A 147 5.23 5.00 33.44
N TYR A 148 5.38 4.43 32.24
CA TYR A 148 4.35 3.54 31.68
C TYR A 148 4.18 2.28 32.52
N SER A 149 2.92 1.92 32.77
CA SER A 149 2.55 0.60 33.30
C SER A 149 1.26 0.12 32.68
N ALA A 150 1.27 -1.10 32.16
CA ALA A 150 0.09 -1.74 31.58
C ALA A 150 -1.07 -1.92 32.59
N THR A 151 -0.77 -1.94 33.90
CA THR A 151 -1.78 -2.08 34.97
C THR A 151 -2.42 -0.76 35.38
N ASN A 152 -1.89 0.36 34.93
CA ASN A 152 -2.48 1.67 35.20
C ASN A 152 -3.79 1.83 34.43
N VAL A 153 -4.71 2.61 35.02
CA VAL A 153 -6.03 2.88 34.43
C VAL A 153 -6.14 4.37 34.14
N CYS A 154 -6.68 4.67 32.97
CA CYS A 154 -6.98 6.05 32.56
C CYS A 154 -7.90 6.72 33.58
N ARG A 155 -7.61 7.96 34.00
CA ARG A 155 -8.39 8.70 35.01
C ARG A 155 -9.61 9.35 34.39
N LYS A 156 -9.50 9.80 33.13
CA LYS A 156 -10.56 10.52 32.43
C LYS A 156 -11.38 9.58 31.57
N SER A 157 -12.64 9.89 31.39
CA SER A 157 -13.46 9.30 30.34
C SER A 157 -13.40 10.17 29.10
N TYR A 158 -13.02 9.61 27.98
CA TYR A 158 -12.96 10.30 26.70
C TYR A 158 -14.17 9.94 25.85
N THR A 159 -14.85 10.97 25.35
CA THR A 159 -15.92 10.82 24.37
C THR A 159 -15.37 11.17 23.00
N VAL A 160 -15.48 10.27 22.07
CA VAL A 160 -14.99 10.42 20.68
C VAL A 160 -16.18 10.38 19.76
N ASP A 161 -16.33 11.40 18.92
CA ASP A 161 -17.35 11.49 17.88
C ASP A 161 -16.85 10.93 16.56
N GLU A 162 -17.77 10.42 15.71
CA GLU A 162 -17.46 9.87 14.39
C GLU A 162 -16.73 10.87 13.49
N GLU A 163 -17.05 12.15 13.60
CA GLU A 163 -16.49 13.22 12.80
C GLU A 163 -15.16 13.76 13.36
N ASN A 164 -14.75 13.37 14.58
CA ASN A 164 -13.45 13.73 15.10
C ASN A 164 -12.34 13.14 14.21
N LEU A 165 -11.23 13.86 14.08
CA LEU A 165 -10.06 13.33 13.38
C LEU A 165 -9.46 12.17 14.18
N ALA A 166 -9.23 11.06 13.50
CA ALA A 166 -8.49 9.92 14.03
C ALA A 166 -7.02 9.96 13.60
N ALA A 167 -6.76 10.38 12.34
CA ALA A 167 -5.42 10.43 11.81
C ALA A 167 -5.21 11.55 10.78
N ILE A 168 -3.96 12.02 10.67
CA ILE A 168 -3.47 12.81 9.54
C ILE A 168 -2.36 11.98 8.88
N ILE A 169 -2.63 11.47 7.67
CA ILE A 169 -1.70 10.62 6.94
C ILE A 169 -1.06 11.41 5.82
N TYR A 170 0.28 11.55 5.88
CA TYR A 170 1.01 12.32 4.89
C TYR A 170 1.30 11.50 3.63
N THR A 171 0.93 12.07 2.49
CA THR A 171 1.24 11.50 1.17
C THR A 171 2.34 12.30 0.51
N SER A 172 3.27 11.62 -0.16
CA SER A 172 4.26 12.27 -0.99
C SER A 172 3.58 12.94 -2.19
N GLY A 173 3.43 14.24 -2.14
CA GLY A 173 2.87 15.01 -3.26
C GLY A 173 3.74 14.90 -4.51
N THR A 174 3.12 14.83 -5.68
CA THR A 174 3.82 14.92 -6.99
C THR A 174 4.50 16.28 -7.22
N THR A 175 4.25 17.25 -6.35
CA THR A 175 4.79 18.62 -6.37
C THR A 175 5.93 18.85 -5.39
N GLY A 176 6.43 17.80 -4.73
CA GLY A 176 7.57 17.88 -3.80
C GLY A 176 7.21 18.17 -2.34
N SER A 177 6.04 18.70 -2.01
CA SER A 177 5.57 18.87 -0.62
C SER A 177 4.60 17.75 -0.23
N SER A 178 4.80 17.15 0.95
CA SER A 178 3.88 16.14 1.50
C SER A 178 2.59 16.80 1.99
N LYS A 179 1.44 16.24 1.62
CA LYS A 179 0.12 16.72 2.05
C LYS A 179 -0.44 15.84 3.16
N GLY A 180 -0.95 16.45 4.21
CA GLY A 180 -1.59 15.74 5.32
C GLY A 180 -3.07 15.45 5.03
N VAL A 181 -3.42 14.22 4.75
CA VAL A 181 -4.80 13.77 4.52
C VAL A 181 -5.50 13.60 5.87
N MET A 182 -6.57 14.34 6.12
CA MET A 182 -7.36 14.30 7.35
C MET A 182 -8.42 13.20 7.28
N LEU A 183 -8.27 12.16 8.09
CA LEU A 183 -9.22 11.06 8.21
C LEU A 183 -9.93 11.09 9.57
N SER A 184 -11.27 11.13 9.55
CA SER A 184 -12.08 11.00 10.74
C SER A 184 -12.20 9.53 11.17
N HIS A 185 -12.70 9.30 12.39
CA HIS A 185 -13.06 7.97 12.85
C HIS A 185 -14.05 7.30 11.90
N LYS A 186 -15.06 8.05 11.42
CA LYS A 186 -16.05 7.58 10.46
C LYS A 186 -15.43 7.12 9.15
N ASN A 187 -14.49 7.88 8.58
CA ASN A 187 -13.85 7.50 7.32
C ASN A 187 -13.19 6.10 7.42
N ILE A 188 -12.41 5.89 8.48
CA ILE A 188 -11.66 4.64 8.70
C ILE A 188 -12.63 3.49 9.04
N CYS A 189 -13.53 3.71 10.00
CA CYS A 189 -14.46 2.68 10.47
C CYS A 189 -15.47 2.28 9.40
N PHE A 190 -15.92 3.22 8.56
CA PHE A 190 -16.79 2.92 7.44
C PHE A 190 -16.14 1.91 6.48
N VAL A 191 -14.87 2.13 6.12
CA VAL A 191 -14.15 1.19 5.26
C VAL A 191 -13.94 -0.15 5.96
N ALA A 192 -13.53 -0.16 7.23
CA ALA A 192 -13.33 -1.38 8.01
C ALA A 192 -14.62 -2.25 8.09
N GLU A 193 -15.80 -1.62 8.19
CA GLU A 193 -17.08 -2.33 8.21
C GLU A 193 -17.53 -2.74 6.80
N ASN A 194 -17.40 -1.89 5.79
CA ASN A 194 -17.97 -2.11 4.46
C ASN A 194 -17.05 -2.90 3.50
N ALA A 195 -15.75 -3.02 3.78
CA ALA A 195 -14.86 -3.93 3.06
C ALA A 195 -15.27 -5.42 3.21
N GLN A 196 -16.13 -5.72 4.18
CA GLN A 196 -16.75 -7.04 4.34
C GLN A 196 -17.55 -7.50 3.10
N CYS A 197 -17.98 -6.59 2.22
CA CYS A 197 -18.63 -6.95 0.95
C CYS A 197 -17.67 -7.65 -0.03
N VAL A 198 -16.35 -7.42 0.13
CA VAL A 198 -15.30 -8.09 -0.66
C VAL A 198 -14.95 -9.45 -0.08
N ARG A 199 -14.73 -9.49 1.23
CA ARG A 199 -14.48 -10.73 1.99
C ARG A 199 -14.90 -10.55 3.44
N ILE A 200 -15.72 -11.44 3.93
CA ILE A 200 -16.13 -11.46 5.35
C ILE A 200 -14.95 -11.93 6.21
N VAL A 201 -14.55 -11.12 7.16
CA VAL A 201 -13.47 -11.40 8.11
C VAL A 201 -14.05 -12.05 9.36
N HIS A 202 -13.42 -13.12 9.83
CA HIS A 202 -13.87 -13.93 10.96
C HIS A 202 -12.82 -13.96 12.09
N GLU A 203 -13.27 -14.27 13.28
CA GLU A 203 -12.42 -14.42 14.48
C GLU A 203 -11.40 -15.57 14.37
N LYS A 204 -11.57 -16.48 13.44
CA LYS A 204 -10.64 -17.59 13.18
C LYS A 204 -9.57 -17.25 12.17
N ASP A 205 -9.67 -16.07 11.55
CA ASP A 205 -8.70 -15.62 10.59
C ASP A 205 -7.34 -15.32 11.24
N ARG A 206 -6.30 -15.51 10.45
CA ARG A 206 -4.93 -15.12 10.78
C ARG A 206 -4.44 -14.18 9.70
N PHE A 207 -4.18 -12.94 10.09
CA PHE A 207 -3.69 -11.91 9.18
C PHE A 207 -2.17 -11.76 9.33
N LEU A 208 -1.42 -11.88 8.23
CA LEU A 208 0.01 -11.58 8.22
C LEU A 208 0.24 -10.17 7.66
N SER A 209 0.65 -9.26 8.54
CA SER A 209 0.92 -7.85 8.23
C SER A 209 2.35 -7.69 7.72
N ILE A 210 2.49 -7.26 6.45
CA ILE A 210 3.78 -7.06 5.78
C ILE A 210 3.96 -5.67 5.17
N LEU A 211 2.87 -4.91 5.03
CA LEU A 211 2.91 -3.53 4.54
C LEU A 211 3.06 -2.56 5.70
N PRO A 212 3.62 -1.35 5.51
CA PRO A 212 3.74 -0.38 6.59
C PRO A 212 2.39 0.02 7.19
N MET A 213 2.22 -0.12 8.51
CA MET A 213 0.99 0.29 9.24
C MET A 213 0.73 1.80 9.17
N SER A 214 1.75 2.58 8.87
CA SER A 214 1.64 4.02 8.60
C SER A 214 1.00 4.35 7.25
N HIS A 215 0.83 3.37 6.36
CA HIS A 215 0.11 3.54 5.10
C HIS A 215 -1.36 3.17 5.28
N THR A 216 -2.28 3.98 4.78
CA THR A 216 -3.75 3.83 4.94
C THR A 216 -4.24 2.42 4.58
N TYR A 217 -3.64 1.78 3.57
CA TYR A 217 -4.01 0.44 3.13
C TYR A 217 -3.85 -0.60 4.25
N GLU A 218 -2.68 -0.62 4.89
CA GLU A 218 -2.43 -1.52 6.02
C GLU A 218 -3.13 -1.02 7.28
N ASN A 219 -3.14 0.30 7.53
CA ASN A 219 -3.77 0.88 8.72
C ASN A 219 -5.25 0.50 8.85
N THR A 220 -6.03 0.74 7.80
CA THR A 220 -7.47 0.46 7.86
C THR A 220 -7.78 -1.02 7.64
N LEU A 221 -7.24 -1.63 6.57
CA LEU A 221 -7.66 -2.96 6.15
C LEU A 221 -6.81 -4.09 6.77
N GLY A 222 -5.53 -3.82 7.09
CA GLY A 222 -4.62 -4.80 7.69
C GLY A 222 -4.52 -4.73 9.22
N PHE A 223 -5.02 -3.64 9.81
CA PHE A 223 -4.92 -3.42 11.26
C PHE A 223 -6.30 -3.15 11.89
N VAL A 224 -6.98 -2.03 11.56
CA VAL A 224 -8.25 -1.69 12.22
C VAL A 224 -9.32 -2.74 11.90
N MET A 225 -9.52 -3.09 10.63
CA MET A 225 -10.55 -4.03 10.20
C MET A 225 -10.41 -5.41 10.89
N PRO A 226 -9.28 -6.12 10.80
CA PRO A 226 -9.17 -7.44 11.40
C PRO A 226 -9.34 -7.42 12.93
N LEU A 227 -8.79 -6.41 13.61
CA LEU A 227 -8.90 -6.31 15.08
C LEU A 227 -10.30 -5.94 15.56
N THR A 228 -11.13 -5.32 14.74
CA THR A 228 -12.56 -5.10 15.08
C THR A 228 -13.43 -6.32 14.83
N LYS A 229 -12.89 -7.38 14.19
CA LYS A 229 -13.60 -8.62 13.85
C LYS A 229 -13.13 -9.85 14.63
N GLY A 230 -12.22 -9.70 15.58
CA GLY A 230 -11.73 -10.80 16.40
C GLY A 230 -10.54 -11.57 15.83
N THR A 231 -10.00 -11.13 14.70
CA THR A 231 -8.87 -11.75 13.99
C THR A 231 -7.55 -11.53 14.73
N CYS A 232 -6.64 -12.51 14.67
CA CYS A 232 -5.26 -12.33 15.14
C CYS A 232 -4.38 -11.76 14.02
N VAL A 233 -3.70 -10.64 14.31
CA VAL A 233 -2.75 -9.99 13.40
C VAL A 233 -1.32 -10.33 13.80
N TYR A 234 -0.57 -10.94 12.89
CA TYR A 234 0.84 -11.25 13.05
C TYR A 234 1.70 -10.25 12.28
N TYR A 235 2.57 -9.53 12.96
CA TYR A 235 3.47 -8.54 12.37
C TYR A 235 4.80 -9.18 12.03
N LEU A 236 5.29 -8.93 10.80
CA LEU A 236 6.58 -9.48 10.36
C LEU A 236 7.76 -8.83 11.09
N GLY A 237 7.64 -7.57 11.51
CA GLY A 237 8.67 -6.82 12.26
C GLY A 237 9.96 -6.52 11.49
N LYS A 238 10.09 -7.03 10.27
CA LYS A 238 11.24 -6.88 9.36
C LYS A 238 10.76 -6.65 7.94
N GLN A 239 11.65 -6.18 7.08
CA GLN A 239 11.33 -6.06 5.64
C GLN A 239 10.99 -7.44 5.04
N PRO A 240 9.94 -7.55 4.18
CA PRO A 240 9.45 -8.81 3.63
C PRO A 240 10.38 -9.36 2.52
N THR A 241 11.66 -9.59 2.85
CA THR A 241 12.57 -10.32 1.96
C THR A 241 12.17 -11.79 1.89
N PRO A 242 12.53 -12.54 0.82
CA PRO A 242 12.19 -13.95 0.73
C PRO A 242 12.68 -14.80 1.91
N SER A 243 13.85 -14.46 2.48
CA SER A 243 14.43 -15.17 3.63
C SER A 243 13.67 -14.93 4.95
N VAL A 244 12.93 -13.82 5.05
CA VAL A 244 12.11 -13.48 6.22
C VAL A 244 10.66 -13.91 6.01
N LEU A 245 10.11 -13.65 4.82
CA LEU A 245 8.70 -13.89 4.53
C LEU A 245 8.35 -15.38 4.45
N LEU A 246 9.19 -16.22 3.79
CA LEU A 246 8.85 -17.63 3.59
C LEU A 246 8.73 -18.42 4.91
N PRO A 247 9.65 -18.29 5.88
CA PRO A 247 9.46 -18.92 7.20
C PRO A 247 8.20 -18.43 7.91
N ALA A 248 7.93 -17.12 7.89
CA ALA A 248 6.74 -16.53 8.52
C ALA A 248 5.42 -17.08 7.93
N LEU A 249 5.36 -17.25 6.61
CA LEU A 249 4.19 -17.85 5.95
C LEU A 249 3.93 -19.29 6.39
N LEU A 250 4.99 -20.08 6.59
CA LEU A 250 4.87 -21.47 7.02
C LEU A 250 4.49 -21.57 8.51
N GLU A 251 4.95 -20.63 9.33
CA GLU A 251 4.66 -20.60 10.77
C GLU A 251 3.24 -20.10 11.04
N VAL A 252 2.90 -18.92 10.52
CA VAL A 252 1.60 -18.27 10.75
C VAL A 252 0.48 -18.99 10.01
N LYS A 253 0.76 -19.54 8.81
CA LYS A 253 -0.23 -20.07 7.87
C LYS A 253 -1.40 -19.09 7.70
N PRO A 254 -1.14 -17.87 7.19
CA PRO A 254 -2.16 -16.84 7.15
C PRO A 254 -3.34 -17.26 6.28
N THR A 255 -4.54 -16.89 6.70
CA THR A 255 -5.76 -16.99 5.88
C THR A 255 -5.92 -15.74 5.01
N MET A 256 -5.41 -14.60 5.51
CA MET A 256 -5.48 -13.31 4.84
C MET A 256 -4.14 -12.59 4.86
N MET A 257 -3.84 -11.89 3.78
CA MET A 257 -2.76 -10.90 3.76
C MET A 257 -2.95 -9.87 2.64
N PHE A 258 -2.35 -8.71 2.82
CA PHE A 258 -2.27 -7.67 1.78
C PHE A 258 -0.86 -7.53 1.24
N ALA A 259 -0.77 -7.20 -0.04
CA ALA A 259 0.49 -7.00 -0.72
C ALA A 259 0.39 -5.92 -1.80
N VAL A 260 1.54 -5.38 -2.18
CA VAL A 260 1.68 -4.63 -3.43
C VAL A 260 1.98 -5.60 -4.59
N PRO A 261 1.64 -5.24 -5.85
CA PRO A 261 1.88 -6.09 -7.02
C PRO A 261 3.29 -6.65 -7.12
N LEU A 262 4.29 -5.83 -6.80
CA LEU A 262 5.71 -6.19 -6.90
C LEU A 262 6.08 -7.51 -6.21
N ILE A 263 5.40 -7.86 -5.11
CA ILE A 263 5.70 -9.10 -4.36
C ILE A 263 5.35 -10.32 -5.20
N ILE A 264 4.11 -10.39 -5.70
CA ILE A 264 3.65 -11.55 -6.49
C ILE A 264 4.28 -11.56 -7.89
N GLU A 265 4.56 -10.41 -8.47
CA GLU A 265 5.26 -10.28 -9.74
C GLU A 265 6.70 -10.81 -9.66
N LYS A 266 7.44 -10.49 -8.59
CA LYS A 266 8.77 -11.07 -8.36
C LYS A 266 8.73 -12.58 -8.17
N ILE A 267 7.75 -13.10 -7.43
CA ILE A 267 7.56 -14.55 -7.27
C ILE A 267 7.30 -15.19 -8.64
N TYR A 268 6.40 -14.62 -9.43
CA TYR A 268 6.09 -15.12 -10.77
C TYR A 268 7.32 -15.12 -11.68
N ARG A 269 7.99 -13.97 -11.82
CA ARG A 269 9.15 -13.80 -12.72
C ARG A 269 10.34 -14.66 -12.33
N ASN A 270 10.65 -14.72 -11.02
CA ASN A 270 11.88 -15.36 -10.56
C ASN A 270 11.75 -16.87 -10.30
N ARG A 271 10.53 -17.37 -10.02
CA ARG A 271 10.33 -18.77 -9.64
C ARG A 271 9.37 -19.53 -10.55
N ILE A 272 8.28 -18.89 -10.98
CA ILE A 272 7.21 -19.59 -11.70
C ILE A 272 7.50 -19.62 -13.20
N LEU A 273 7.69 -18.48 -13.83
CA LEU A 273 7.93 -18.37 -15.28
C LEU A 273 9.16 -19.16 -15.74
N PRO A 274 10.31 -19.13 -15.06
CA PRO A 274 11.48 -19.91 -15.45
C PRO A 274 11.25 -21.42 -15.45
N ALA A 275 10.39 -21.93 -14.56
CA ALA A 275 10.04 -23.35 -14.55
C ALA A 275 9.35 -23.81 -15.85
N PHE A 276 8.69 -22.89 -16.55
CA PHE A 276 7.98 -23.17 -17.81
C PHE A 276 8.77 -22.80 -19.06
N THR A 277 9.80 -21.95 -18.94
CA THR A 277 10.50 -21.38 -20.10
C THR A 277 11.94 -21.85 -20.28
N LYS A 278 12.62 -22.30 -19.20
CA LYS A 278 14.04 -22.73 -19.26
C LYS A 278 14.26 -23.98 -20.11
N LYS A 279 13.38 -25.00 -20.02
CA LYS A 279 13.55 -26.26 -20.75
C LYS A 279 12.78 -26.20 -22.06
N TRP A 280 13.46 -26.45 -23.20
CA TRP A 280 12.89 -26.34 -24.53
C TRP A 280 11.56 -27.14 -24.72
N PRO A 281 11.44 -28.40 -24.28
CA PRO A 281 10.18 -29.14 -24.47
C PRO A 281 9.01 -28.51 -23.73
N ILE A 282 9.25 -28.08 -22.47
CA ILE A 282 8.21 -27.44 -21.64
C ILE A 282 7.82 -26.09 -22.25
N ARG A 283 8.80 -25.31 -22.77
CA ARG A 283 8.55 -24.02 -23.42
C ARG A 283 7.65 -24.16 -24.64
N GLN A 284 7.78 -25.24 -25.44
CA GLN A 284 6.88 -25.46 -26.57
C GLN A 284 5.46 -25.85 -26.11
N LEU A 285 5.36 -26.72 -25.12
CA LEU A 285 4.08 -27.11 -24.51
C LEU A 285 3.36 -25.93 -23.86
N TYR A 286 4.10 -25.03 -23.23
CA TYR A 286 3.56 -23.82 -22.57
C TYR A 286 2.87 -22.85 -23.54
N LYS A 287 3.21 -22.90 -24.85
CA LYS A 287 2.53 -22.10 -25.87
C LYS A 287 1.10 -22.56 -26.15
N VAL A 288 0.77 -23.82 -25.80
CA VAL A 288 -0.57 -24.38 -26.01
C VAL A 288 -1.48 -23.97 -24.85
N PRO A 289 -2.56 -23.21 -25.07
CA PRO A 289 -3.37 -22.61 -24.01
C PRO A 289 -3.90 -23.63 -22.99
N PHE A 290 -4.37 -24.76 -23.42
CA PHE A 290 -4.89 -25.82 -22.52
C PHE A 290 -3.78 -26.40 -21.63
N ILE A 291 -2.59 -26.67 -22.17
CA ILE A 291 -1.44 -27.19 -21.41
C ILE A 291 -0.94 -26.11 -20.45
N ARG A 292 -0.82 -24.85 -20.90
CA ARG A 292 -0.45 -23.72 -20.06
C ARG A 292 -1.35 -23.62 -18.83
N LYS A 293 -2.67 -23.69 -19.02
CA LYS A 293 -3.63 -23.63 -17.92
C LYS A 293 -3.42 -24.75 -16.90
N LYS A 294 -3.16 -25.97 -17.35
CA LYS A 294 -2.83 -27.11 -16.48
C LYS A 294 -1.52 -26.91 -15.71
N LEU A 295 -0.49 -26.37 -16.37
CA LEU A 295 0.77 -26.04 -15.72
C LEU A 295 0.59 -24.93 -14.68
N HIS A 296 -0.24 -23.92 -14.97
CA HIS A 296 -0.60 -22.87 -14.02
C HIS A 296 -1.37 -23.40 -12.81
N GLU A 297 -2.33 -24.33 -12.98
CA GLU A 297 -3.02 -24.99 -11.87
C GLU A 297 -2.05 -25.75 -10.95
N ILE A 298 -1.05 -26.45 -11.52
CA ILE A 298 0.00 -27.14 -10.74
C ILE A 298 0.87 -26.15 -9.98
N ALA A 299 1.28 -25.06 -10.64
CA ALA A 299 2.07 -24.01 -10.00
C ALA A 299 1.28 -23.30 -8.90
N GLY A 300 -0.02 -23.07 -9.12
CA GLY A 300 -0.93 -22.51 -8.12
C GLY A 300 -0.99 -23.32 -6.83
N LYS A 301 -1.08 -24.66 -6.96
CA LYS A 301 -1.04 -25.55 -5.77
C LYS A 301 0.29 -25.46 -5.01
N LYS A 302 1.42 -25.27 -5.71
CA LYS A 302 2.72 -25.05 -5.08
C LYS A 302 2.79 -23.68 -4.42
N LEU A 303 2.25 -22.65 -5.09
CA LEU A 303 2.17 -21.31 -4.56
C LEU A 303 1.34 -21.28 -3.27
N MET A 304 0.17 -21.92 -3.26
CA MET A 304 -0.65 -22.08 -2.05
C MET A 304 0.13 -22.68 -0.87
N LYS A 305 0.88 -23.77 -1.12
CA LYS A 305 1.75 -24.39 -0.10
C LYS A 305 2.84 -23.43 0.39
N THR A 306 3.41 -22.61 -0.50
CA THR A 306 4.42 -21.59 -0.11
C THR A 306 3.82 -20.52 0.79
N PHE A 307 2.54 -20.21 0.61
CA PHE A 307 1.79 -19.29 1.47
C PHE A 307 1.19 -19.94 2.73
N GLY A 308 1.70 -21.10 3.15
CA GLY A 308 1.26 -21.81 4.37
C GLY A 308 0.08 -22.74 4.17
N GLY A 309 -0.51 -22.80 2.98
CA GLY A 309 -1.56 -23.74 2.57
C GLY A 309 -2.98 -23.32 2.94
N GLU A 310 -3.17 -22.27 3.74
CA GLU A 310 -4.47 -21.87 4.29
C GLU A 310 -4.97 -20.50 3.82
N ILE A 311 -4.18 -19.82 2.94
CA ILE A 311 -4.58 -18.51 2.43
C ILE A 311 -5.84 -18.63 1.56
N ASP A 312 -6.86 -17.86 1.90
CA ASP A 312 -8.12 -17.78 1.16
C ASP A 312 -8.41 -16.37 0.64
N PHE A 313 -7.58 -15.38 1.06
CA PHE A 313 -7.66 -14.02 0.59
C PHE A 313 -6.28 -13.37 0.48
N PHE A 314 -5.87 -13.06 -0.75
CA PHE A 314 -4.65 -12.31 -1.06
C PHE A 314 -5.02 -10.99 -1.73
N GLY A 315 -5.13 -9.92 -0.93
CA GLY A 315 -5.48 -8.59 -1.42
C GLY A 315 -4.28 -7.90 -2.07
N ILE A 316 -4.46 -7.40 -3.27
CA ILE A 316 -3.44 -6.67 -4.04
C ILE A 316 -3.93 -5.24 -4.27
N GLY A 317 -3.13 -4.26 -3.87
CA GLY A 317 -3.47 -2.84 -4.01
C GLY A 317 -2.25 -1.93 -4.15
N GLY A 318 -2.48 -0.63 -4.26
CA GLY A 318 -1.43 0.40 -4.30
C GLY A 318 -0.82 0.68 -5.68
N ALA A 319 -0.86 -0.27 -6.60
CA ALA A 319 -0.42 -0.12 -7.99
C ALA A 319 -1.16 -1.09 -8.92
N LYS A 320 -1.02 -0.90 -10.24
CA LYS A 320 -1.61 -1.80 -11.25
C LYS A 320 -0.83 -3.12 -11.27
N LEU A 321 -1.55 -4.25 -11.21
CA LEU A 321 -0.98 -5.58 -11.37
C LEU A 321 -0.69 -5.86 -12.85
N ASP A 322 0.45 -6.46 -13.14
CA ASP A 322 0.80 -6.90 -14.48
C ASP A 322 -0.22 -7.89 -15.03
N LYS A 323 -0.63 -7.66 -16.29
CA LYS A 323 -1.67 -8.45 -16.96
C LYS A 323 -1.31 -9.94 -17.08
N THR A 324 -0.04 -10.26 -17.33
CA THR A 324 0.43 -11.64 -17.48
C THR A 324 0.43 -12.36 -16.13
N VAL A 325 0.83 -11.65 -15.08
CA VAL A 325 0.80 -12.18 -13.72
C VAL A 325 -0.63 -12.38 -13.24
N GLU A 326 -1.51 -11.43 -13.52
CA GLU A 326 -2.93 -11.57 -13.18
C GLU A 326 -3.58 -12.76 -13.94
N GLN A 327 -3.30 -12.90 -15.24
CA GLN A 327 -3.76 -14.05 -16.01
C GLN A 327 -3.27 -15.38 -15.41
N PHE A 328 -2.01 -15.40 -14.94
CA PHE A 328 -1.48 -16.57 -14.22
C PHE A 328 -2.29 -16.84 -12.94
N LEU A 329 -2.57 -15.84 -12.09
CA LEU A 329 -3.32 -16.02 -10.85
C LEU A 329 -4.73 -16.56 -11.10
N ILE A 330 -5.41 -16.06 -12.16
CA ILE A 330 -6.73 -16.58 -12.59
C ILE A 330 -6.62 -18.06 -12.99
N GLU A 331 -5.70 -18.40 -13.89
CA GLU A 331 -5.52 -19.77 -14.39
C GLU A 331 -5.02 -20.72 -13.30
N ALA A 332 -4.21 -20.23 -12.35
CA ALA A 332 -3.71 -20.96 -11.20
C ALA A 332 -4.77 -21.17 -10.10
N LYS A 333 -5.92 -20.51 -10.20
CA LYS A 333 -6.98 -20.48 -9.17
C LYS A 333 -6.44 -20.04 -7.81
N PHE A 334 -5.53 -19.05 -7.82
CA PHE A 334 -5.01 -18.46 -6.60
C PHE A 334 -6.03 -17.45 -6.03
N PRO A 335 -6.30 -17.43 -4.70
CA PRO A 335 -7.35 -16.61 -4.10
C PRO A 335 -6.94 -15.14 -3.97
N TYR A 336 -6.76 -14.44 -5.09
CA TYR A 336 -6.41 -13.03 -5.11
C TYR A 336 -7.64 -12.12 -5.31
N SER A 337 -7.49 -10.89 -4.85
CA SER A 337 -8.44 -9.79 -5.05
C SER A 337 -7.67 -8.51 -5.35
N ILE A 338 -8.14 -7.72 -6.30
CA ILE A 338 -7.57 -6.39 -6.54
C ILE A 338 -8.48 -5.35 -5.91
N GLY A 339 -7.89 -4.44 -5.11
CA GLY A 339 -8.55 -3.28 -4.55
C GLY A 339 -8.04 -1.98 -5.15
N TYR A 340 -8.93 -1.00 -5.29
CA TYR A 340 -8.63 0.35 -5.71
C TYR A 340 -9.04 1.36 -4.64
N GLY A 341 -8.18 2.33 -4.43
CA GLY A 341 -8.43 3.45 -3.55
C GLY A 341 -7.19 4.32 -3.33
N LEU A 342 -7.36 5.34 -2.52
CA LEU A 342 -6.37 6.36 -2.22
C LEU A 342 -6.32 6.62 -0.72
N THR A 343 -5.28 7.28 -0.23
CA THR A 343 -5.22 7.73 1.16
C THR A 343 -6.42 8.62 1.48
N GLU A 344 -6.82 9.45 0.53
CA GLU A 344 -7.97 10.36 0.59
C GLU A 344 -9.33 9.66 0.67
N THR A 345 -9.36 8.33 0.58
CA THR A 345 -10.60 7.52 0.63
C THR A 345 -10.55 6.40 1.67
N ALA A 346 -9.63 6.43 2.61
CA ALA A 346 -9.47 5.67 3.85
C ALA A 346 -9.37 4.11 3.79
N PRO A 347 -8.81 3.40 2.81
CA PRO A 347 -8.44 3.79 1.47
C PRO A 347 -9.43 3.35 0.40
N LEU A 348 -10.32 2.36 0.65
CA LEU A 348 -10.97 1.51 -0.35
C LEU A 348 -12.19 2.18 -1.01
N LEU A 349 -12.17 2.17 -2.33
CA LEU A 349 -13.28 2.61 -3.19
C LEU A 349 -13.95 1.46 -3.92
N ALA A 350 -13.16 0.54 -4.47
CA ALA A 350 -13.63 -0.61 -5.23
C ALA A 350 -12.81 -1.85 -4.90
N GLY A 351 -13.43 -3.00 -4.95
CA GLY A 351 -12.80 -4.29 -4.71
C GLY A 351 -13.61 -5.43 -5.30
N MET A 352 -12.96 -6.53 -5.67
CA MET A 352 -13.64 -7.68 -6.21
C MET A 352 -13.50 -8.89 -5.27
N LYS A 353 -14.54 -9.71 -5.21
CA LYS A 353 -14.50 -10.96 -4.48
C LYS A 353 -13.51 -11.93 -5.13
N VAL A 354 -12.94 -12.77 -4.31
CA VAL A 354 -12.08 -13.88 -4.76
C VAL A 354 -12.85 -14.76 -5.74
N PHE A 355 -12.21 -15.15 -6.84
CA PHE A 355 -12.76 -15.94 -7.95
C PHE A 355 -13.85 -15.26 -8.81
N GLU A 356 -14.25 -14.02 -8.49
CA GLU A 356 -15.09 -13.18 -9.36
C GLU A 356 -14.25 -12.19 -10.18
N SER A 357 -12.94 -12.41 -10.23
CA SER A 357 -11.97 -11.52 -10.86
C SER A 357 -12.20 -11.39 -12.36
N ARG A 358 -12.10 -10.16 -12.85
CA ARG A 358 -12.07 -9.82 -14.28
C ARG A 358 -10.73 -9.18 -14.59
N LEU A 359 -10.06 -9.73 -15.60
CA LEU A 359 -8.70 -9.33 -15.97
C LEU A 359 -8.58 -7.80 -16.11
N GLN A 360 -7.66 -7.22 -15.34
CA GLN A 360 -7.35 -5.77 -15.29
C GLN A 360 -8.47 -4.88 -14.73
N SER A 361 -9.47 -5.45 -14.08
CA SER A 361 -10.48 -4.69 -13.33
C SER A 361 -10.16 -4.64 -11.85
N THR A 362 -10.62 -3.59 -11.18
CA THR A 362 -10.55 -3.44 -9.71
C THR A 362 -11.87 -3.81 -9.02
N GLY A 363 -12.85 -4.32 -9.77
CA GLY A 363 -14.16 -4.69 -9.24
C GLY A 363 -15.16 -3.52 -9.17
N PRO A 364 -16.33 -3.77 -8.58
CA PRO A 364 -17.36 -2.75 -8.35
C PRO A 364 -17.00 -1.89 -7.13
N ALA A 365 -17.72 -0.77 -6.96
CA ALA A 365 -17.66 0.04 -5.74
C ALA A 365 -18.01 -0.81 -4.50
N ILE A 366 -17.34 -0.55 -3.38
CA ILE A 366 -17.76 -1.16 -2.11
C ILE A 366 -19.10 -0.59 -1.63
N THR A 367 -19.80 -1.34 -0.78
CA THR A 367 -21.09 -0.93 -0.25
C THR A 367 -21.04 0.46 0.39
N GLY A 368 -21.97 1.34 -0.02
CA GLY A 368 -22.10 2.71 0.49
C GLY A 368 -21.14 3.73 -0.13
N VAL A 369 -20.38 3.34 -1.15
CA VAL A 369 -19.56 4.23 -1.97
C VAL A 369 -20.19 4.38 -3.36
N GLU A 370 -20.29 5.61 -3.82
CA GLU A 370 -20.70 5.95 -5.17
C GLU A 370 -19.48 6.29 -6.03
N LEU A 371 -19.42 5.71 -7.23
CA LEU A 371 -18.40 6.02 -8.22
C LEU A 371 -19.06 6.49 -9.52
N LYS A 372 -18.48 7.50 -10.15
CA LYS A 372 -18.87 7.91 -11.51
C LYS A 372 -17.65 8.23 -12.36
N ILE A 373 -17.82 8.12 -13.66
CA ILE A 373 -16.86 8.66 -14.64
C ILE A 373 -17.31 10.05 -15.02
N ASN A 374 -16.51 11.04 -14.67
CA ASN A 374 -16.83 12.44 -14.99
C ASN A 374 -16.35 12.76 -16.40
N ASN A 375 -17.21 13.41 -17.19
CA ASN A 375 -16.98 13.80 -18.59
C ASN A 375 -16.38 12.64 -19.43
N PRO A 376 -17.07 11.49 -19.54
CA PRO A 376 -16.54 10.36 -20.28
C PRO A 376 -16.39 10.71 -21.78
N ASP A 377 -15.28 10.31 -22.38
CA ASP A 377 -15.09 10.38 -23.81
C ASP A 377 -16.17 9.56 -24.54
N PRO A 378 -16.90 10.13 -25.51
CA PRO A 378 -18.01 9.45 -26.16
C PRO A 378 -17.64 8.15 -26.90
N LYS A 379 -16.37 8.01 -27.33
CA LYS A 379 -15.90 6.84 -28.08
C LYS A 379 -15.37 5.73 -27.19
N THR A 380 -14.64 6.10 -26.13
CA THR A 380 -13.94 5.14 -25.27
C THR A 380 -14.64 4.88 -23.93
N GLY A 381 -15.52 5.80 -23.49
CA GLY A 381 -16.14 5.80 -22.17
C GLY A 381 -15.17 6.14 -21.04
N GLU A 382 -13.96 6.58 -21.36
CA GLU A 382 -12.92 6.91 -20.40
C GLU A 382 -13.06 8.37 -19.94
N GLY A 383 -12.88 8.58 -18.62
CA GLY A 383 -12.91 9.91 -18.01
C GLY A 383 -12.38 9.85 -16.59
N GLU A 384 -12.40 10.97 -15.89
CA GLU A 384 -11.94 11.04 -14.51
C GLU A 384 -12.87 10.27 -13.58
N ILE A 385 -12.30 9.42 -12.73
CA ILE A 385 -13.04 8.70 -11.68
C ILE A 385 -13.33 9.68 -10.55
N TRP A 386 -14.61 9.88 -10.23
CA TRP A 386 -15.05 10.62 -9.07
C TRP A 386 -15.70 9.68 -8.06
N ALA A 387 -15.42 9.93 -6.79
CA ALA A 387 -15.91 9.12 -5.68
C ALA A 387 -16.72 9.95 -4.68
N LYS A 388 -17.79 9.36 -4.10
CA LYS A 388 -18.55 9.97 -3.02
C LYS A 388 -18.93 8.89 -2.01
N GLY A 389 -18.73 9.19 -0.73
CA GLY A 389 -19.07 8.26 0.36
C GLY A 389 -18.51 8.71 1.70
N PRO A 390 -18.91 8.02 2.78
CA PRO A 390 -18.43 8.32 4.13
C PRO A 390 -16.93 8.08 4.33
N ASN A 391 -16.28 7.40 3.40
CA ASN A 391 -14.84 7.13 3.39
C ASN A 391 -14.01 8.29 2.81
N VAL A 392 -14.63 9.30 2.19
CA VAL A 392 -13.90 10.45 1.64
C VAL A 392 -13.37 11.31 2.77
N MET A 393 -12.10 11.70 2.70
CA MET A 393 -11.39 12.51 3.69
C MET A 393 -12.12 13.82 4.02
N LYS A 394 -11.79 14.41 5.17
CA LYS A 394 -12.25 15.76 5.56
C LYS A 394 -11.56 16.86 4.74
N GLY A 395 -10.44 16.58 4.12
CA GLY A 395 -9.63 17.49 3.33
C GLY A 395 -8.14 17.35 3.65
N TYR A 396 -7.35 18.26 3.09
CA TYR A 396 -5.93 18.36 3.40
C TYR A 396 -5.69 19.32 4.56
N TYR A 397 -4.91 18.88 5.54
CA TYR A 397 -4.63 19.64 6.77
C TYR A 397 -3.95 20.97 6.43
N LYS A 398 -4.51 22.07 6.93
CA LYS A 398 -4.08 23.47 6.66
C LYS A 398 -4.07 23.89 5.18
N GLU A 399 -4.73 23.13 4.28
CA GLU A 399 -4.74 23.38 2.84
C GLU A 399 -6.19 23.47 2.30
N PRO A 400 -6.98 24.49 2.72
CA PRO A 400 -8.40 24.58 2.33
C PRO A 400 -8.59 24.81 0.82
N GLU A 401 -7.72 25.57 0.16
CA GLU A 401 -7.79 25.83 -1.27
C GLU A 401 -7.54 24.55 -2.09
N ILE A 402 -6.52 23.77 -1.71
CA ILE A 402 -6.24 22.50 -2.37
C ILE A 402 -7.40 21.52 -2.14
N THR A 403 -7.99 21.54 -0.95
CA THR A 403 -9.17 20.72 -0.63
C THR A 403 -10.37 21.09 -1.52
N ALA A 404 -10.67 22.38 -1.68
CA ALA A 404 -11.76 22.86 -2.53
C ALA A 404 -11.56 22.51 -4.02
N ASN A 405 -10.32 22.37 -4.47
CA ASN A 405 -10.03 21.94 -5.84
C ASN A 405 -10.32 20.46 -6.10
N VAL A 406 -10.29 19.61 -5.08
CA VAL A 406 -10.47 18.15 -5.22
C VAL A 406 -11.78 17.64 -4.65
N ILE A 407 -12.46 18.37 -3.75
CA ILE A 407 -13.78 18.02 -3.23
C ILE A 407 -14.78 19.08 -3.71
N THR A 408 -15.79 18.62 -4.44
CA THR A 408 -16.84 19.53 -4.93
C THR A 408 -17.81 19.92 -3.82
N PRO A 409 -18.58 21.03 -3.96
CA PRO A 409 -19.55 21.44 -2.93
C PRO A 409 -20.64 20.40 -2.64
N ASP A 410 -20.96 19.54 -3.60
CA ASP A 410 -21.93 18.43 -3.46
C ASP A 410 -21.27 17.11 -2.99
N GLY A 411 -19.99 17.16 -2.57
CA GLY A 411 -19.28 16.08 -1.88
C GLY A 411 -18.61 15.03 -2.77
N TRP A 412 -18.44 15.29 -4.06
CA TRP A 412 -17.64 14.41 -4.92
C TRP A 412 -16.15 14.70 -4.79
N PHE A 413 -15.39 13.64 -4.56
CA PHE A 413 -13.93 13.66 -4.57
C PHE A 413 -13.40 13.32 -5.98
N LYS A 414 -12.59 14.20 -6.52
CA LYS A 414 -11.88 14.05 -7.79
C LYS A 414 -10.60 13.26 -7.55
N THR A 415 -10.56 12.01 -8.00
CA THR A 415 -9.44 11.13 -7.67
C THR A 415 -8.14 11.45 -8.42
N GLY A 416 -8.26 12.16 -9.54
CA GLY A 416 -7.15 12.38 -10.47
C GLY A 416 -6.75 11.12 -11.25
N ASP A 417 -7.51 10.03 -11.12
CA ASP A 417 -7.33 8.80 -11.87
C ASP A 417 -8.32 8.74 -13.04
N LEU A 418 -7.88 8.22 -14.16
CA LEU A 418 -8.72 7.92 -15.30
C LEU A 418 -9.17 6.47 -15.30
N GLY A 419 -10.42 6.27 -15.72
CA GLY A 419 -10.97 4.93 -15.84
C GLY A 419 -12.26 4.90 -16.63
N LYS A 420 -12.85 3.72 -16.68
CA LYS A 420 -14.17 3.47 -17.24
C LYS A 420 -14.85 2.32 -16.54
N PHE A 421 -16.17 2.27 -16.63
CA PHE A 421 -16.90 1.07 -16.26
C PHE A 421 -16.99 0.10 -17.44
N GLY A 422 -16.80 -1.17 -17.14
CA GLY A 422 -17.19 -2.26 -18.01
C GLY A 422 -18.63 -2.66 -17.78
N LYS A 423 -19.03 -3.82 -18.32
CA LYS A 423 -20.32 -4.44 -18.00
C LYS A 423 -20.40 -4.72 -16.50
N ASP A 424 -21.60 -4.66 -15.93
CA ASP A 424 -21.87 -4.97 -14.51
C ASP A 424 -21.12 -4.07 -13.52
N GLN A 425 -20.85 -2.80 -13.90
CA GLN A 425 -20.25 -1.78 -13.05
C GLN A 425 -18.81 -2.14 -12.55
N TYR A 426 -18.12 -3.02 -13.22
CA TYR A 426 -16.71 -3.27 -12.92
C TYR A 426 -15.85 -2.11 -13.40
N LEU A 427 -15.05 -1.56 -12.49
CA LEU A 427 -14.16 -0.41 -12.76
C LEU A 427 -12.83 -0.88 -13.38
N TYR A 428 -12.41 -0.20 -14.43
CA TYR A 428 -11.11 -0.38 -15.09
C TYR A 428 -10.32 0.92 -15.02
N ILE A 429 -9.18 0.91 -14.32
CA ILE A 429 -8.28 2.06 -14.23
C ILE A 429 -7.35 2.09 -15.43
N ARG A 430 -7.16 3.28 -16.02
CA ARG A 430 -6.29 3.51 -17.17
C ARG A 430 -4.95 4.11 -16.77
N GLY A 431 -4.95 5.10 -15.91
CA GLY A 431 -3.75 5.79 -15.45
C GLY A 431 -4.07 7.04 -14.66
N ARG A 432 -3.06 7.86 -14.41
CA ARG A 432 -3.20 9.15 -13.74
C ARG A 432 -3.39 10.27 -14.75
N LEU A 433 -4.35 11.18 -14.51
CA LEU A 433 -4.59 12.37 -15.35
C LEU A 433 -3.30 13.19 -15.58
N LYS A 434 -2.52 13.40 -14.53
CA LYS A 434 -1.26 14.17 -14.58
C LYS A 434 -0.14 13.50 -15.37
N ASN A 435 -0.23 12.19 -15.60
CA ASN A 435 0.82 11.41 -16.27
C ASN A 435 0.49 11.16 -17.74
N ILE A 436 -0.71 11.54 -18.21
CA ILE A 436 -1.09 11.34 -19.61
C ILE A 436 -0.15 12.13 -20.51
N ILE A 437 0.33 11.45 -21.54
CA ILE A 437 1.03 12.08 -22.64
C ILE A 437 0.04 12.24 -23.78
N ILE A 438 -0.11 13.47 -24.27
CA ILE A 438 -0.94 13.73 -25.44
C ILE A 438 -0.11 13.45 -26.69
N GLY A 439 -0.54 12.47 -27.46
CA GLY A 439 0.09 12.11 -28.73
C GLY A 439 -0.09 13.18 -29.81
N ALA A 440 0.65 13.03 -30.91
CA ALA A 440 0.67 14.01 -31.98
C ALA A 440 -0.69 14.21 -32.68
N SER A 441 -1.57 13.21 -32.64
CA SER A 441 -2.92 13.25 -33.20
C SER A 441 -4.01 13.50 -32.15
N GLY A 442 -3.60 13.89 -30.90
CA GLY A 442 -4.53 14.18 -29.81
C GLY A 442 -4.99 12.97 -29.01
N GLU A 443 -4.40 11.78 -29.24
CA GLU A 443 -4.71 10.58 -28.49
C GLU A 443 -4.07 10.60 -27.10
N ASN A 444 -4.77 10.00 -26.11
CA ASN A 444 -4.24 9.79 -24.77
C ASN A 444 -3.30 8.57 -24.76
N ILE A 445 -2.06 8.79 -24.36
CA ILE A 445 -1.06 7.75 -24.16
C ILE A 445 -0.86 7.59 -22.65
N TYR A 446 -0.95 6.36 -22.18
CA TYR A 446 -0.82 6.01 -20.76
C TYR A 446 0.56 5.42 -20.50
N PRO A 447 1.52 6.17 -19.93
CA PRO A 447 2.88 5.70 -19.71
C PRO A 447 2.95 4.41 -18.89
N GLU A 448 2.10 4.28 -17.88
CA GLU A 448 2.07 3.11 -16.99
C GLU A 448 1.69 1.81 -17.73
N GLU A 449 0.90 1.90 -18.81
CA GLU A 449 0.58 0.73 -19.63
C GLU A 449 1.81 0.28 -20.44
N ILE A 450 2.59 1.23 -20.95
CA ILE A 450 3.83 0.95 -21.69
C ILE A 450 4.89 0.40 -20.72
N GLU A 451 5.05 1.02 -19.55
CA GLU A 451 5.98 0.59 -18.51
C GLU A 451 5.69 -0.84 -18.02
N SER A 452 4.41 -1.19 -17.90
CA SER A 452 4.01 -2.57 -17.58
C SER A 452 4.51 -3.56 -18.64
N VAL A 453 4.47 -3.19 -19.92
CA VAL A 453 5.01 -4.02 -21.00
C VAL A 453 6.55 -4.09 -20.93
N ILE A 454 7.22 -2.95 -20.73
CA ILE A 454 8.69 -2.87 -20.65
C ILE A 454 9.20 -3.74 -19.50
N ASN A 455 8.58 -3.59 -18.33
CA ASN A 455 8.96 -4.32 -17.12
C ASN A 455 8.75 -5.84 -17.22
N ASN A 456 8.07 -6.34 -18.25
CA ASN A 456 7.96 -7.76 -18.53
C ASN A 456 9.14 -8.33 -19.33
N TYR A 457 10.01 -7.49 -19.86
CA TYR A 457 11.22 -7.97 -20.52
C TYR A 457 12.23 -8.50 -19.50
N PRO A 458 12.82 -9.70 -19.71
CA PRO A 458 13.61 -10.40 -18.68
C PRO A 458 14.75 -9.61 -18.07
N ASP A 459 15.44 -8.81 -18.89
CA ASP A 459 16.65 -8.10 -18.47
C ASP A 459 16.33 -6.68 -17.94
N VAL A 460 15.05 -6.31 -17.78
CA VAL A 460 14.59 -5.01 -17.24
C VAL A 460 14.26 -5.13 -15.77
N VAL A 461 14.86 -4.26 -14.97
CA VAL A 461 14.57 -4.11 -13.53
C VAL A 461 13.38 -3.18 -13.31
N GLU A 462 13.40 -2.02 -13.99
CA GLU A 462 12.41 -0.97 -13.84
C GLU A 462 12.44 -0.02 -15.05
N SER A 463 11.32 0.63 -15.34
CA SER A 463 11.25 1.57 -16.44
C SER A 463 10.37 2.77 -16.14
N LEU A 464 10.60 3.85 -16.89
CA LEU A 464 9.82 5.07 -16.87
C LEU A 464 9.64 5.57 -18.30
N VAL A 465 8.41 5.84 -18.71
CA VAL A 465 8.09 6.39 -20.03
C VAL A 465 7.77 7.87 -19.90
N VAL A 466 8.49 8.68 -20.67
CA VAL A 466 8.35 10.14 -20.69
C VAL A 466 8.25 10.66 -22.12
N GLN A 467 7.78 11.89 -22.28
CA GLN A 467 7.83 12.58 -23.55
C GLN A 467 9.01 13.56 -23.57
N GLN A 468 9.95 13.35 -24.47
CA GLN A 468 11.08 14.26 -24.67
C GLN A 468 11.11 14.73 -26.13
N LYS A 469 11.10 16.05 -26.33
CA LYS A 469 11.08 16.66 -27.67
C LYS A 469 10.01 16.06 -28.60
N GLY A 470 8.82 15.83 -28.06
CA GLY A 470 7.67 15.26 -28.80
C GLY A 470 7.75 13.76 -29.10
N LYS A 471 8.77 13.05 -28.62
CA LYS A 471 8.96 11.61 -28.79
C LYS A 471 8.67 10.88 -27.48
N LEU A 472 8.09 9.68 -27.57
CA LEU A 472 8.00 8.76 -26.44
C LEU A 472 9.36 8.10 -26.21
N VAL A 473 9.93 8.34 -25.05
CA VAL A 473 11.22 7.82 -24.62
C VAL A 473 11.01 6.90 -23.42
N ALA A 474 11.53 5.67 -23.50
CA ALA A 474 11.59 4.76 -22.36
C ALA A 474 12.95 4.87 -21.68
N LEU A 475 12.98 5.32 -20.45
CA LEU A 475 14.13 5.23 -19.56
C LEU A 475 14.09 3.85 -18.92
N VAL A 476 15.14 3.05 -19.05
CA VAL A 476 15.14 1.65 -18.65
C VAL A 476 16.35 1.35 -17.76
N LEU A 477 16.08 0.87 -16.56
CA LEU A 477 17.11 0.31 -15.67
C LEU A 477 17.26 -1.18 -15.98
N LEU A 478 18.44 -1.58 -16.42
CA LEU A 478 18.75 -2.96 -16.78
C LEU A 478 19.45 -3.70 -15.64
N ASN A 479 19.25 -5.03 -15.59
CA ASN A 479 20.00 -5.90 -14.70
C ASN A 479 21.39 -6.16 -15.27
N MET A 480 22.33 -5.26 -14.98
CA MET A 480 23.68 -5.32 -15.54
C MET A 480 24.45 -6.57 -15.12
N ASP A 481 24.20 -7.12 -13.93
CA ASP A 481 24.87 -8.34 -13.45
C ASP A 481 24.44 -9.58 -14.27
N GLU A 482 23.12 -9.69 -14.57
CA GLU A 482 22.62 -10.74 -15.47
C GLU A 482 23.12 -10.58 -16.90
N LEU A 483 23.16 -9.35 -17.40
CA LEU A 483 23.70 -9.05 -18.73
C LEU A 483 25.19 -9.35 -18.83
N GLN A 484 25.98 -9.00 -17.83
CA GLN A 484 27.41 -9.34 -17.76
C GLN A 484 27.62 -10.85 -17.70
N THR A 485 26.83 -11.56 -16.90
CA THR A 485 26.90 -13.04 -16.83
C THR A 485 26.50 -13.69 -18.16
N LYS A 486 25.46 -13.18 -18.81
CA LYS A 486 24.92 -13.70 -20.08
C LYS A 486 25.86 -13.43 -21.26
N TYR A 487 26.65 -12.38 -21.19
CA TYR A 487 27.56 -11.92 -22.24
C TYR A 487 29.02 -11.79 -21.79
N SER A 488 29.44 -12.56 -20.77
CA SER A 488 30.80 -12.53 -20.19
C SER A 488 31.91 -12.68 -21.22
N GLU A 489 31.72 -13.56 -22.22
CA GLU A 489 32.68 -13.74 -23.31
C GLU A 489 32.86 -12.49 -24.20
N LEU A 490 31.95 -11.53 -24.17
CA LEU A 490 32.00 -10.30 -24.97
C LEU A 490 32.64 -9.15 -24.20
N VAL A 491 32.55 -9.15 -22.87
CA VAL A 491 33.21 -8.17 -22.00
C VAL A 491 34.73 -8.36 -22.07
N GLU A 492 35.21 -9.60 -22.23
CA GLU A 492 36.63 -9.93 -22.39
C GLU A 492 37.22 -9.49 -23.76
N LYS A 493 36.36 -9.28 -24.79
CA LYS A 493 36.80 -8.97 -26.18
C LYS A 493 36.91 -7.49 -26.52
N GLY A 494 36.64 -6.58 -25.58
CA GLY A 494 36.88 -5.13 -25.73
C GLY A 494 35.61 -4.26 -25.83
N SER A 495 35.72 -3.00 -25.46
CA SER A 495 34.65 -2.04 -25.25
C SER A 495 33.69 -1.83 -26.45
N LYS A 496 34.15 -1.88 -27.69
CA LYS A 496 33.31 -1.70 -28.89
C LYS A 496 32.31 -2.82 -29.13
N GLN A 497 32.68 -4.08 -28.84
CA GLN A 497 31.79 -5.23 -29.03
C GLN A 497 30.73 -5.31 -27.92
N ALA A 498 31.08 -4.90 -26.71
CA ALA A 498 30.11 -4.78 -25.61
C ALA A 498 29.07 -3.69 -25.89
N GLU A 499 29.50 -2.55 -26.44
CA GLU A 499 28.60 -1.46 -26.83
C GLU A 499 27.67 -1.84 -27.99
N GLN A 500 28.18 -2.55 -29.00
CA GLN A 500 27.36 -3.09 -30.07
C GLN A 500 26.30 -4.08 -29.54
N LYS A 501 26.67 -4.95 -28.64
CA LYS A 501 25.73 -5.91 -28.05
C LYS A 501 24.67 -5.25 -27.19
N LEU A 502 25.05 -4.24 -26.42
CA LEU A 502 24.09 -3.44 -25.66
C LEU A 502 23.07 -2.77 -26.57
N ASN A 503 23.51 -2.20 -27.68
CA ASN A 503 22.64 -1.58 -28.69
C ASN A 503 21.70 -2.63 -29.34
N GLU A 504 22.15 -3.88 -29.56
CA GLU A 504 21.29 -4.96 -30.02
C GLU A 504 20.20 -5.29 -28.98
N VAL A 505 20.57 -5.42 -27.71
CA VAL A 505 19.62 -5.66 -26.60
C VAL A 505 18.58 -4.54 -26.51
N LEU A 506 18.99 -3.28 -26.59
CA LEU A 506 18.05 -2.16 -26.60
C LEU A 506 17.09 -2.20 -27.79
N LYS A 507 17.58 -2.60 -28.95
CA LYS A 507 16.75 -2.77 -30.14
C LYS A 507 15.77 -3.94 -30.00
N GLU A 508 16.20 -5.04 -29.39
CA GLU A 508 15.32 -6.17 -29.05
C GLU A 508 14.22 -5.73 -28.06
N ILE A 509 14.56 -4.97 -27.01
CA ILE A 509 13.61 -4.41 -26.06
C ILE A 509 12.61 -3.50 -26.76
N GLN A 510 13.09 -2.58 -27.60
CA GLN A 510 12.23 -1.66 -28.36
C GLN A 510 11.26 -2.42 -29.28
N ASN A 511 11.74 -3.42 -29.99
CA ASN A 511 10.89 -4.26 -30.84
C ASN A 511 9.85 -5.02 -30.02
N TYR A 512 10.26 -5.58 -28.88
CA TYR A 512 9.33 -6.27 -27.96
C TYR A 512 8.24 -5.30 -27.47
N ILE A 513 8.59 -4.11 -27.01
CA ILE A 513 7.63 -3.11 -26.57
C ILE A 513 6.66 -2.78 -27.71
N ASN A 514 7.18 -2.41 -28.87
CA ASN A 514 6.39 -1.91 -29.98
C ASN A 514 5.48 -2.98 -30.65
N GLN A 515 5.78 -4.27 -30.41
CA GLN A 515 4.89 -5.37 -30.79
C GLN A 515 3.76 -5.62 -29.77
N ASN A 516 3.92 -5.17 -28.51
CA ASN A 516 2.99 -5.45 -27.42
C ASN A 516 2.20 -4.22 -26.93
N VAL A 517 2.42 -3.06 -27.56
CA VAL A 517 1.64 -1.84 -27.31
C VAL A 517 0.84 -1.45 -28.56
N ASN A 518 -0.15 -0.58 -28.39
CA ASN A 518 -0.87 -0.03 -29.54
C ASN A 518 0.02 0.90 -30.37
N LYS A 519 -0.40 1.21 -31.62
CA LYS A 519 0.39 2.00 -32.57
C LYS A 519 0.77 3.39 -32.06
N PHE A 520 -0.09 4.04 -31.27
CA PHE A 520 0.15 5.38 -30.72
C PHE A 520 1.10 5.37 -29.51
N SER A 521 1.20 4.23 -28.84
CA SER A 521 2.03 4.03 -27.64
C SER A 521 3.41 3.46 -27.96
N GLN A 522 3.80 3.42 -29.25
CA GLN A 522 5.10 2.90 -29.66
C GLN A 522 6.22 3.83 -29.23
N VAL A 523 7.24 3.27 -28.58
CA VAL A 523 8.42 3.99 -28.08
C VAL A 523 9.39 4.24 -29.22
N GLN A 524 9.77 5.52 -29.41
CA GLN A 524 10.72 5.91 -30.44
C GLN A 524 12.17 5.80 -29.99
N MET A 525 12.44 5.85 -28.68
CA MET A 525 13.79 5.78 -28.15
C MET A 525 13.81 5.05 -26.81
N ILE A 526 14.88 4.29 -26.58
CA ILE A 526 15.21 3.74 -25.27
C ILE A 526 16.49 4.39 -24.78
N GLN A 527 16.49 4.82 -23.53
CA GLN A 527 17.67 5.32 -22.83
C GLN A 527 17.94 4.47 -21.62
N ILE A 528 19.19 4.09 -21.41
CA ILE A 528 19.60 3.35 -20.23
C ILE A 528 19.70 4.31 -19.05
N GLN A 529 19.03 3.94 -17.98
CA GLN A 529 19.22 4.55 -16.68
C GLN A 529 20.35 3.81 -15.96
N THR A 530 21.41 4.53 -15.59
CA THR A 530 22.60 3.95 -14.94
C THR A 530 22.41 3.78 -13.43
N GLU A 531 21.61 4.65 -12.83
CA GLU A 531 21.28 4.65 -11.41
C GLU A 531 19.82 4.28 -11.20
N PRO A 532 19.46 3.66 -10.06
CA PRO A 532 18.07 3.44 -9.71
C PRO A 532 17.25 4.74 -9.73
N PHE A 533 16.01 4.65 -10.18
CA PHE A 533 15.11 5.81 -10.15
C PHE A 533 14.88 6.30 -8.73
N GLU A 534 14.89 7.62 -8.54
CA GLU A 534 14.47 8.20 -7.28
C GLU A 534 13.00 7.90 -7.01
N LYS A 535 12.73 7.46 -5.78
CA LYS A 535 11.39 7.04 -5.35
C LYS A 535 10.90 7.84 -4.16
N THR A 536 9.59 7.89 -4.06
CA THR A 536 8.92 8.35 -2.85
C THR A 536 9.05 7.29 -1.74
N ALA A 537 8.73 7.66 -0.50
CA ALA A 537 8.68 6.72 0.63
C ALA A 537 7.69 5.56 0.40
N THR A 538 6.71 5.73 -0.51
CA THR A 538 5.78 4.68 -0.95
C THR A 538 6.29 3.88 -2.16
N GLN A 539 7.59 3.96 -2.48
CA GLN A 539 8.28 3.23 -3.56
C GLN A 539 7.78 3.56 -4.98
N LYS A 540 7.16 4.73 -5.19
CA LYS A 540 6.76 5.22 -6.51
C LYS A 540 7.86 6.11 -7.11
N ILE A 541 8.17 5.96 -8.40
CA ILE A 541 9.16 6.80 -9.09
C ILE A 541 8.71 8.26 -9.07
N LYS A 542 9.61 9.17 -8.72
CA LYS A 542 9.41 10.62 -8.77
C LYS A 542 9.50 11.08 -10.23
N ARG A 543 8.45 10.88 -11.04
CA ARG A 543 8.42 11.15 -12.49
C ARG A 543 8.87 12.55 -12.85
N PHE A 544 8.54 13.55 -12.04
CA PHE A 544 8.86 14.96 -12.28
C PHE A 544 10.35 15.27 -12.34
N LEU A 545 11.21 14.35 -11.88
CA LEU A 545 12.67 14.48 -11.99
C LEU A 545 13.20 14.05 -13.36
N TYR A 546 12.40 13.39 -14.19
CA TYR A 546 12.81 12.75 -15.44
C TYR A 546 12.01 13.24 -16.66
N SER A 547 10.95 14.04 -16.44
CA SER A 547 10.06 14.57 -17.49
C SER A 547 10.54 15.92 -18.05
#